data_e1ba58ea73cd3a89dc17cbf9df4b5c04
#
_entry.id   e1ba58ea73cd3a89dc17cbf9df4b5c04
#
_cell.length_a   1.000
_cell.length_b   1.000
_cell.length_c   1.000
_cell.angle_alpha   90.00
_cell.angle_beta   90.00
_cell.angle_gamma   90.00
#
_symmetry.space_group_name_H-M   'P 1'
#
loop_
_entity.id
_entity.type
_entity.pdbx_description
1 polymer ?
#
loop_
_entity_poly.entity_id
_entity_poly.type
_entity_poly.pdbx_seq_one_letter_code
_entity_poly.pdbx_strand_id
1 'polypeptide(L)'
;MPESFAPAADTVIQLVDVERTFDSDPPVYALRDVNLTLRRGEHLSIVGPSGSGKSTLLNTLGLLDRPTGGSYWLDGVETNKLGDLERTSLRGSCIGFVFQSFHLLPYRTVDENVMLAETYRRPRPGRGRAGRRARAEEALERVGLGHRIGFRPDRLSGGERQRVAIARALMSEPALLLCDEPTGNLDSENTDSVLDLFDQLSEQGMTLVVITHEELVSERAHRRVRISDGRLTEEHR
;
A
#
# COMPACT_ATOMS: atom_id res chain seq x y z
N MET A 1 -25.91 -1.96 21.88
CA MET A 1 -24.91 -1.10 21.22
C MET A 1 -23.58 -1.80 21.39
N PRO A 2 -22.90 -2.25 20.33
CA PRO A 2 -21.54 -2.76 20.49
C PRO A 2 -20.66 -1.61 20.96
N GLU A 3 -19.88 -1.85 22.01
CA GLU A 3 -18.88 -0.92 22.52
C GLU A 3 -17.94 -0.50 21.38
N SER A 4 -17.73 0.80 21.24
CA SER A 4 -16.78 1.38 20.28
C SER A 4 -15.37 0.94 20.70
N PHE A 5 -14.87 -0.16 20.16
CA PHE A 5 -13.51 -0.61 20.33
C PHE A 5 -12.59 0.31 19.51
N ALA A 6 -12.09 1.37 20.13
CA ALA A 6 -10.99 2.11 19.55
C ALA A 6 -9.73 1.22 19.52
N PRO A 7 -9.00 1.14 18.39
CA PRO A 7 -7.79 0.33 18.30
C PRO A 7 -6.70 0.80 19.27
N ALA A 8 -5.79 -0.11 19.63
CA ALA A 8 -4.59 0.23 20.41
C ALA A 8 -3.74 1.27 19.66
N ALA A 9 -2.98 2.09 20.39
CA ALA A 9 -2.21 3.21 19.81
C ALA A 9 -1.12 2.77 18.79
N ASP A 10 -0.68 1.52 18.86
CA ASP A 10 0.29 0.91 17.94
C ASP A 10 -0.36 0.25 16.70
N THR A 11 -1.69 0.28 16.58
CA THR A 11 -2.43 -0.35 15.49
C THR A 11 -2.55 0.60 14.29
N VAL A 12 -2.10 0.14 13.12
CA VAL A 12 -2.24 0.87 11.86
C VAL A 12 -3.52 0.47 11.14
N ILE A 13 -3.86 -0.83 11.09
CA ILE A 13 -5.08 -1.35 10.49
C ILE A 13 -5.84 -2.16 11.55
N GLN A 14 -7.14 -1.91 11.67
CA GLN A 14 -8.06 -2.82 12.34
C GLN A 14 -9.32 -3.00 11.51
N LEU A 15 -9.57 -4.24 11.08
CA LEU A 15 -10.83 -4.68 10.48
C LEU A 15 -11.57 -5.53 11.50
N VAL A 16 -12.85 -5.26 11.68
CA VAL A 16 -13.75 -6.05 12.54
C VAL A 16 -14.98 -6.42 11.73
N ASP A 17 -15.15 -7.72 11.47
CA ASP A 17 -16.27 -8.32 10.73
C ASP A 17 -16.56 -7.60 9.41
N VAL A 18 -15.48 -7.23 8.69
CA VAL A 18 -15.61 -6.45 7.46
C VAL A 18 -16.16 -7.33 6.34
N GLU A 19 -17.19 -6.80 5.69
CA GLU A 19 -17.86 -7.42 4.54
C GLU A 19 -17.81 -6.51 3.32
N ARG A 20 -17.76 -7.13 2.14
CA ARG A 20 -17.98 -6.44 0.87
C ARG A 20 -18.80 -7.32 -0.08
N THR A 21 -20.01 -6.86 -0.36
CA THR A 21 -20.93 -7.47 -1.31
C THR A 21 -21.12 -6.52 -2.49
N PHE A 22 -21.09 -7.05 -3.70
CA PHE A 22 -21.45 -6.34 -4.91
C PHE A 22 -22.86 -6.77 -5.33
N ASP A 23 -23.71 -5.77 -5.61
CA ASP A 23 -25.08 -5.96 -6.07
C ASP A 23 -25.06 -6.37 -7.56
N SER A 24 -24.97 -7.67 -7.80
CA SER A 24 -25.07 -8.33 -9.10
C SER A 24 -26.13 -9.44 -9.01
N ASP A 25 -26.52 -10.02 -10.12
CA ASP A 25 -27.44 -11.18 -10.15
C ASP A 25 -26.68 -12.41 -10.69
N PRO A 26 -26.33 -13.38 -9.83
CA PRO A 26 -26.44 -13.41 -8.35
C PRO A 26 -25.47 -12.46 -7.63
N PRO A 27 -25.73 -12.08 -6.35
CA PRO A 27 -24.83 -11.23 -5.57
C PRO A 27 -23.45 -11.87 -5.37
N VAL A 28 -22.40 -11.04 -5.45
CA VAL A 28 -21.01 -11.48 -5.21
C VAL A 28 -20.55 -11.03 -3.84
N TYR A 29 -20.32 -11.98 -2.95
CA TYR A 29 -19.77 -11.76 -1.60
C TYR A 29 -18.23 -11.81 -1.67
N ALA A 30 -17.60 -10.69 -1.94
CA ALA A 30 -16.16 -10.62 -2.17
C ALA A 30 -15.32 -10.62 -0.90
N LEU A 31 -15.86 -10.08 0.22
CA LEU A 31 -15.28 -10.19 1.56
C LEU A 31 -16.37 -10.63 2.54
N ARG A 32 -16.03 -11.52 3.47
CA ARG A 32 -16.94 -12.14 4.44
C ARG A 32 -16.27 -12.24 5.81
N ASP A 33 -16.83 -11.57 6.82
CA ASP A 33 -16.38 -11.62 8.21
C ASP A 33 -14.87 -11.44 8.34
N VAL A 34 -14.29 -10.46 7.60
CA VAL A 34 -12.84 -10.25 7.58
C VAL A 34 -12.42 -9.53 8.86
N ASN A 35 -11.59 -10.22 9.65
CA ASN A 35 -10.96 -9.70 10.84
C ASN A 35 -9.45 -9.64 10.64
N LEU A 36 -8.84 -8.48 10.87
CA LEU A 36 -7.40 -8.27 10.70
C LEU A 36 -6.95 -7.12 11.60
N THR A 37 -5.90 -7.37 12.37
CA THR A 37 -5.17 -6.31 13.09
C THR A 37 -3.74 -6.28 12.57
N LEU A 38 -3.25 -5.10 12.16
CA LEU A 38 -1.88 -4.86 11.74
C LEU A 38 -1.26 -3.77 12.62
N ARG A 39 -0.14 -4.09 13.25
CA ARG A 39 0.59 -3.16 14.11
C ARG A 39 1.62 -2.36 13.33
N ARG A 40 2.02 -1.24 13.88
CA ARG A 40 3.08 -0.40 13.31
C ARG A 40 4.40 -1.16 13.23
N GLY A 41 5.08 -1.04 12.09
CA GLY A 41 6.33 -1.76 11.81
C GLY A 41 6.15 -3.23 11.43
N GLU A 42 4.92 -3.73 11.33
CA GLU A 42 4.67 -5.12 10.92
C GLU A 42 4.74 -5.25 9.39
N HIS A 43 5.38 -6.32 8.90
CA HIS A 43 5.38 -6.73 7.51
C HIS A 43 4.46 -7.94 7.34
N LEU A 44 3.31 -7.71 6.71
CA LEU A 44 2.27 -8.71 6.45
C LEU A 44 2.24 -9.06 4.97
N SER A 45 2.19 -10.35 4.66
CA SER A 45 1.85 -10.84 3.32
C SER A 45 0.44 -11.43 3.30
N ILE A 46 -0.32 -11.10 2.24
CA ILE A 46 -1.66 -11.63 1.98
C ILE A 46 -1.58 -12.46 0.70
N VAL A 47 -1.80 -13.77 0.84
CA VAL A 47 -1.75 -14.71 -0.28
C VAL A 47 -3.12 -15.32 -0.55
N GLY A 48 -3.32 -15.84 -1.76
CA GLY A 48 -4.56 -16.54 -2.11
C GLY A 48 -4.70 -16.73 -3.63
N PRO A 49 -5.58 -17.65 -4.07
CA PRO A 49 -5.81 -17.92 -5.48
C PRO A 49 -6.45 -16.71 -6.20
N SER A 50 -6.47 -16.76 -7.53
CA SER A 50 -7.21 -15.78 -8.32
C SER A 50 -8.70 -15.82 -7.96
N GLY A 51 -9.36 -14.66 -7.88
CA GLY A 51 -10.77 -14.57 -7.52
C GLY A 51 -11.10 -14.72 -6.03
N SER A 52 -10.12 -14.92 -5.14
CA SER A 52 -10.35 -15.11 -3.70
C SER A 52 -10.78 -13.86 -2.93
N GLY A 53 -10.73 -12.67 -3.54
CA GLY A 53 -11.06 -11.40 -2.89
C GLY A 53 -9.85 -10.48 -2.63
N LYS A 54 -8.62 -10.83 -3.05
CA LYS A 54 -7.39 -10.04 -2.82
C LYS A 54 -7.52 -8.59 -3.28
N SER A 55 -7.96 -8.35 -4.52
CA SER A 55 -8.09 -6.99 -5.06
C SER A 55 -9.19 -6.20 -4.36
N THR A 56 -10.27 -6.87 -3.92
CA THR A 56 -11.32 -6.22 -3.12
C THR A 56 -10.80 -5.84 -1.75
N LEU A 57 -10.02 -6.71 -1.10
CA LEU A 57 -9.38 -6.42 0.19
C LEU A 57 -8.39 -5.27 0.04
N LEU A 58 -7.52 -5.29 -0.99
CA LEU A 58 -6.61 -4.19 -1.29
C LEU A 58 -7.35 -2.86 -1.47
N ASN A 59 -8.42 -2.84 -2.27
CA ASN A 59 -9.22 -1.64 -2.49
C ASN A 59 -9.88 -1.13 -1.21
N THR A 60 -10.34 -2.05 -0.34
CA THR A 60 -10.91 -1.71 0.97
C THR A 60 -9.83 -1.12 1.89
N LEU A 61 -8.70 -1.81 2.06
CA LEU A 61 -7.55 -1.33 2.84
C LEU A 61 -7.04 0.01 2.31
N GLY A 62 -7.01 0.15 1.00
CA GLY A 62 -6.57 1.36 0.30
C GLY A 62 -7.57 2.52 0.33
N LEU A 63 -8.73 2.40 0.97
CA LEU A 63 -9.81 3.38 0.94
C LEU A 63 -10.28 3.74 -0.48
N LEU A 64 -10.10 2.84 -1.44
CA LEU A 64 -10.60 2.97 -2.82
C LEU A 64 -12.03 2.47 -2.94
N ASP A 65 -12.41 1.50 -2.10
CA ASP A 65 -13.76 0.97 -1.98
C ASP A 65 -14.25 1.07 -0.53
N ARG A 66 -15.57 0.91 -0.31
CA ARG A 66 -16.20 0.94 1.00
C ARG A 66 -16.66 -0.46 1.39
N PRO A 67 -16.42 -0.90 2.63
CA PRO A 67 -17.08 -2.08 3.14
C PRO A 67 -18.61 -1.90 3.14
N THR A 68 -19.34 -2.97 2.93
CA THR A 68 -20.82 -3.00 3.05
C THR A 68 -21.27 -3.34 4.46
N GLY A 69 -20.39 -3.94 5.28
CA GLY A 69 -20.61 -4.29 6.67
C GLY A 69 -19.32 -4.25 7.49
N GLY A 70 -19.45 -4.34 8.80
CA GLY A 70 -18.33 -4.31 9.74
C GLY A 70 -17.72 -2.92 9.92
N SER A 71 -16.52 -2.88 10.49
CA SER A 71 -15.82 -1.62 10.83
C SER A 71 -14.36 -1.67 10.40
N TYR A 72 -13.86 -0.54 9.88
CA TYR A 72 -12.45 -0.38 9.47
C TYR A 72 -11.85 0.88 10.09
N TRP A 73 -10.76 0.72 10.86
CA TRP A 73 -9.93 1.80 11.39
C TRP A 73 -8.57 1.81 10.67
N LEU A 74 -8.16 2.99 10.22
CA LEU A 74 -6.83 3.25 9.67
C LEU A 74 -6.15 4.32 10.52
N ASP A 75 -5.01 3.99 11.11
CA ASP A 75 -4.20 4.88 11.96
C ASP A 75 -5.06 5.61 13.03
N GLY A 76 -5.91 4.85 13.72
CA GLY A 76 -6.82 5.33 14.76
C GLY A 76 -8.10 6.04 14.27
N VAL A 77 -8.29 6.19 12.95
CA VAL A 77 -9.44 6.86 12.36
C VAL A 77 -10.46 5.85 11.82
N GLU A 78 -11.70 5.91 12.30
CA GLU A 78 -12.80 5.07 11.81
C GLU A 78 -13.25 5.52 10.41
N THR A 79 -12.95 4.71 9.41
CA THR A 79 -13.09 5.09 8.00
C THR A 79 -14.53 5.04 7.48
N ASN A 80 -15.39 4.24 8.12
CA ASN A 80 -16.79 4.07 7.74
C ASN A 80 -17.60 5.37 7.88
N LYS A 81 -17.21 6.22 8.85
CA LYS A 81 -17.89 7.49 9.15
C LYS A 81 -17.44 8.66 8.26
N LEU A 82 -16.38 8.47 7.46
CA LEU A 82 -15.80 9.53 6.67
C LEU A 82 -16.55 9.75 5.36
N GLY A 83 -16.72 11.04 4.96
CA GLY A 83 -17.12 11.45 3.64
C GLY A 83 -15.99 11.21 2.61
N ASP A 84 -16.31 11.34 1.30
CA ASP A 84 -15.35 11.01 0.23
C ASP A 84 -14.12 11.93 0.24
N LEU A 85 -14.26 13.20 0.58
CA LEU A 85 -13.15 14.14 0.70
C LEU A 85 -12.21 13.79 1.86
N GLU A 86 -12.78 13.39 3.00
CA GLU A 86 -12.03 12.98 4.17
C GLU A 86 -11.28 11.67 3.92
N ARG A 87 -11.94 10.68 3.29
CA ARG A 87 -11.31 9.42 2.85
C ARG A 87 -10.15 9.68 1.88
N THR A 88 -10.35 10.56 0.91
CA THR A 88 -9.29 10.93 -0.05
C THR A 88 -8.12 11.62 0.66
N SER A 89 -8.39 12.49 1.63
CA SER A 89 -7.35 13.14 2.42
C SER A 89 -6.59 12.13 3.29
N LEU A 90 -7.30 11.23 3.97
CA LEU A 90 -6.71 10.18 4.82
C LEU A 90 -5.87 9.23 3.97
N ARG A 91 -6.40 8.73 2.85
CA ARG A 91 -5.65 7.89 1.90
C ARG A 91 -4.35 8.56 1.48
N GLY A 92 -4.40 9.82 1.02
CA GLY A 92 -3.22 10.55 0.55
C GLY A 92 -2.19 10.87 1.66
N SER A 93 -2.59 10.84 2.94
CA SER A 93 -1.67 11.09 4.07
C SER A 93 -1.12 9.82 4.71
N CYS A 94 -1.90 8.74 4.75
CA CYS A 94 -1.56 7.56 5.52
C CYS A 94 -1.13 6.36 4.66
N ILE A 95 -1.46 6.34 3.34
CA ILE A 95 -1.20 5.17 2.50
C ILE A 95 -0.28 5.54 1.34
N GLY A 96 0.80 4.79 1.19
CA GLY A 96 1.62 4.71 -0.02
C GLY A 96 1.23 3.47 -0.82
N PHE A 97 0.98 3.63 -2.12
CA PHE A 97 0.64 2.51 -3.01
C PHE A 97 1.80 2.14 -3.91
N VAL A 98 2.05 0.84 -4.02
CA VAL A 98 2.96 0.23 -4.98
C VAL A 98 2.20 -0.83 -5.76
N PHE A 99 2.14 -0.71 -7.07
CA PHE A 99 1.41 -1.63 -7.95
C PHE A 99 2.37 -2.44 -8.82
N GLN A 100 1.92 -3.56 -9.34
CA GLN A 100 2.61 -4.37 -10.34
C GLN A 100 2.98 -3.56 -11.59
N SER A 101 2.05 -2.74 -12.09
CA SER A 101 2.34 -1.75 -13.11
C SER A 101 2.84 -0.48 -12.43
N PHE A 102 4.00 -0.01 -12.81
CA PHE A 102 4.71 1.11 -12.15
C PHE A 102 3.91 2.43 -12.16
N HIS A 103 2.99 2.60 -13.13
CA HIS A 103 2.18 3.80 -13.34
C HIS A 103 3.01 5.09 -13.33
N LEU A 104 4.15 5.06 -14.02
CA LEU A 104 5.00 6.23 -14.23
C LEU A 104 4.54 6.97 -15.50
N LEU A 105 4.53 8.31 -15.42
CA LEU A 105 4.26 9.14 -16.57
C LEU A 105 5.51 9.21 -17.47
N PRO A 106 5.47 8.70 -18.71
CA PRO A 106 6.67 8.52 -19.53
C PRO A 106 7.31 9.83 -19.99
N TYR A 107 6.54 10.91 -20.03
CA TYR A 107 6.97 12.25 -20.41
C TYR A 107 7.48 13.11 -19.25
N ARG A 108 7.40 12.61 -18.02
CA ARG A 108 7.92 13.25 -16.82
C ARG A 108 9.24 12.62 -16.40
N THR A 109 10.10 13.41 -15.76
CA THR A 109 11.31 12.90 -15.15
C THR A 109 11.03 12.08 -13.89
N VAL A 110 12.02 11.37 -13.39
CA VAL A 110 11.92 10.52 -12.21
C VAL A 110 11.49 11.33 -10.98
N ASP A 111 12.15 12.45 -10.71
CA ASP A 111 11.78 13.36 -9.62
C ASP A 111 10.37 13.95 -9.80
N GLU A 112 9.98 14.32 -11.02
CA GLU A 112 8.64 14.78 -11.31
C GLU A 112 7.58 13.70 -11.08
N ASN A 113 7.87 12.42 -11.38
CA ASN A 113 6.98 11.30 -11.09
C ASN A 113 6.80 11.10 -9.58
N VAL A 114 7.87 11.21 -8.80
CA VAL A 114 7.82 11.14 -7.34
C VAL A 114 7.02 12.30 -6.76
N MET A 115 7.23 13.52 -7.24
CA MET A 115 6.49 14.71 -6.80
C MET A 115 4.97 14.62 -7.00
N LEU A 116 4.47 13.72 -7.87
CA LEU A 116 3.01 13.53 -8.06
C LEU A 116 2.29 13.12 -6.78
N ALA A 117 2.97 12.42 -5.86
CA ALA A 117 2.38 12.00 -4.59
C ALA A 117 1.80 13.17 -3.77
N GLU A 118 2.36 14.37 -3.90
CA GLU A 118 1.89 15.56 -3.16
C GLU A 118 1.02 16.52 -4.00
N THR A 119 0.68 16.19 -5.24
CA THR A 119 -0.06 17.09 -6.13
C THR A 119 -1.46 17.40 -5.61
N TYR A 120 -2.11 16.44 -4.96
CA TYR A 120 -3.47 16.56 -4.44
C TYR A 120 -3.52 16.78 -2.92
N ARG A 121 -2.37 16.99 -2.27
CA ARG A 121 -2.34 17.33 -0.83
C ARG A 121 -2.62 18.80 -0.63
N ARG A 122 -3.32 19.13 0.47
CA ARG A 122 -3.52 20.52 0.85
C ARG A 122 -2.16 21.21 1.05
N PRO A 123 -1.97 22.44 0.50
CA PRO A 123 -0.73 23.19 0.72
C PRO A 123 -0.48 23.36 2.22
N ARG A 124 0.71 23.00 2.67
CA ARG A 124 1.17 23.29 4.03
C ARG A 124 2.20 24.43 3.96
N PRO A 125 2.25 25.32 4.97
CA PRO A 125 3.27 26.35 5.03
C PRO A 125 4.68 25.73 4.88
N GLY A 126 5.56 26.34 4.08
CA GLY A 126 6.93 25.85 3.83
C GLY A 126 7.05 24.72 2.79
N ARG A 127 5.96 24.18 2.24
CA ARG A 127 5.97 23.10 1.23
C ARG A 127 5.81 23.62 -0.23
N GLY A 128 6.54 24.66 -0.60
CA GLY A 128 6.60 25.14 -1.99
C GLY A 128 7.21 24.12 -2.95
N ARG A 129 7.26 24.46 -4.26
CA ARG A 129 7.80 23.56 -5.31
C ARG A 129 9.23 23.11 -5.03
N ALA A 130 10.10 24.00 -4.55
CA ALA A 130 11.49 23.67 -4.18
C ALA A 130 11.54 22.62 -3.04
N GLY A 131 10.74 22.80 -2.00
CA GLY A 131 10.67 21.82 -0.90
C GLY A 131 10.09 20.48 -1.33
N ARG A 132 9.14 20.44 -2.29
CA ARG A 132 8.66 19.17 -2.87
C ARG A 132 9.74 18.45 -3.63
N ARG A 133 10.55 19.19 -4.40
CA ARG A 133 11.66 18.60 -5.14
C ARG A 133 12.71 18.00 -4.20
N ALA A 134 13.13 18.71 -3.17
CA ALA A 134 14.08 18.20 -2.18
C ALA A 134 13.59 16.90 -1.52
N ARG A 135 12.30 16.81 -1.14
CA ARG A 135 11.74 15.57 -0.58
C ARG A 135 11.66 14.43 -1.62
N ALA A 136 11.40 14.75 -2.89
CA ALA A 136 11.43 13.76 -3.96
C ALA A 136 12.86 13.21 -4.17
N GLU A 137 13.86 14.08 -4.12
CA GLU A 137 15.27 13.71 -4.20
C GLU A 137 15.67 12.82 -3.02
N GLU A 138 15.28 13.18 -1.79
CA GLU A 138 15.49 12.37 -0.59
C GLU A 138 14.80 11.00 -0.69
N ALA A 139 13.54 10.94 -1.17
CA ALA A 139 12.84 9.67 -1.39
C ALA A 139 13.54 8.79 -2.43
N LEU A 140 14.11 9.39 -3.48
CA LEU A 140 14.89 8.67 -4.49
C LEU A 140 16.23 8.17 -3.94
N GLU A 141 16.90 8.93 -3.07
CA GLU A 141 18.11 8.48 -2.39
C GLU A 141 17.83 7.26 -1.49
N ARG A 142 16.72 7.27 -0.75
CA ARG A 142 16.31 6.14 0.10
C ARG A 142 16.10 4.82 -0.65
N VAL A 143 15.79 4.88 -1.94
CA VAL A 143 15.64 3.70 -2.80
C VAL A 143 16.85 3.47 -3.71
N GLY A 144 17.98 4.15 -3.49
CA GLY A 144 19.22 4.01 -4.23
C GLY A 144 19.21 4.63 -5.63
N LEU A 145 18.31 5.57 -5.93
CA LEU A 145 18.13 6.19 -7.24
C LEU A 145 18.53 7.68 -7.30
N GLY A 146 19.29 8.20 -6.35
CA GLY A 146 19.77 9.59 -6.36
C GLY A 146 20.51 9.96 -7.64
N HIS A 147 21.25 9.01 -8.24
CA HIS A 147 21.96 9.19 -9.50
C HIS A 147 21.05 9.20 -10.75
N ARG A 148 19.75 8.92 -10.62
CA ARG A 148 18.75 8.90 -11.69
C ARG A 148 17.80 10.09 -11.71
N ILE A 149 17.97 11.05 -10.80
CA ILE A 149 17.21 12.30 -10.82
C ILE A 149 17.33 12.98 -12.19
N GLY A 150 16.21 13.40 -12.78
CA GLY A 150 16.16 13.98 -14.12
C GLY A 150 16.13 12.98 -15.29
N PHE A 151 16.30 11.68 -15.06
CA PHE A 151 16.06 10.67 -16.09
C PHE A 151 14.57 10.51 -16.37
N ARG A 152 14.23 9.97 -17.57
CA ARG A 152 12.86 9.57 -17.89
C ARG A 152 12.68 8.07 -17.67
N PRO A 153 11.44 7.59 -17.43
CA PRO A 153 11.17 6.18 -17.18
C PRO A 153 11.59 5.21 -18.30
N ASP A 154 11.65 5.68 -19.54
CA ASP A 154 12.11 4.90 -20.70
C ASP A 154 13.61 4.55 -20.68
N ARG A 155 14.38 5.25 -19.83
CA ARG A 155 15.83 5.01 -19.62
C ARG A 155 16.14 4.19 -18.37
N LEU A 156 15.12 3.59 -17.74
CA LEU A 156 15.25 2.83 -16.52
C LEU A 156 14.98 1.34 -16.77
N SER A 157 15.66 0.47 -16.01
CA SER A 157 15.31 -0.96 -15.91
C SER A 157 13.95 -1.15 -15.27
N GLY A 158 13.40 -2.38 -15.31
CA GLY A 158 12.17 -2.73 -14.60
C GLY A 158 12.25 -2.47 -13.10
N GLY A 159 13.33 -2.94 -12.48
CA GLY A 159 13.58 -2.74 -11.06
C GLY A 159 13.79 -1.27 -10.67
N GLU A 160 14.49 -0.47 -11.51
CA GLU A 160 14.61 0.97 -11.29
C GLU A 160 13.24 1.66 -11.36
N ARG A 161 12.39 1.30 -12.34
CA ARG A 161 11.02 1.85 -12.43
C ARG A 161 10.19 1.51 -11.21
N GLN A 162 10.29 0.27 -10.69
CA GLN A 162 9.59 -0.13 -9.47
C GLN A 162 10.12 0.66 -8.26
N ARG A 163 11.42 0.86 -8.13
CA ARG A 163 12.00 1.68 -7.07
C ARG A 163 11.55 3.15 -7.16
N VAL A 164 11.35 3.71 -8.34
CA VAL A 164 10.73 5.04 -8.50
C VAL A 164 9.28 5.04 -7.99
N ALA A 165 8.50 3.99 -8.28
CA ALA A 165 7.13 3.86 -7.76
C ALA A 165 7.12 3.74 -6.22
N ILE A 166 8.08 3.01 -5.63
CA ILE A 166 8.26 2.93 -4.18
C ILE A 166 8.66 4.30 -3.61
N ALA A 167 9.62 5.01 -4.20
CA ALA A 167 10.00 6.37 -3.77
C ALA A 167 8.80 7.33 -3.80
N ARG A 168 7.98 7.25 -4.83
CA ARG A 168 6.72 8.02 -4.92
C ARG A 168 5.77 7.69 -3.77
N ALA A 169 5.63 6.42 -3.42
CA ALA A 169 4.79 5.99 -2.31
C ALA A 169 5.32 6.48 -0.96
N LEU A 170 6.65 6.50 -0.77
CA LEU A 170 7.32 6.92 0.46
C LEU A 170 7.36 8.44 0.64
N MET A 171 7.26 9.24 -0.43
CA MET A 171 7.36 10.69 -0.38
C MET A 171 6.38 11.37 0.59
N SER A 172 5.25 10.71 0.83
CA SER A 172 4.20 11.18 1.75
C SER A 172 4.45 10.83 3.20
N GLU A 173 5.53 10.12 3.53
CA GLU A 173 5.77 9.55 4.87
C GLU A 173 4.54 8.76 5.37
N PRO A 174 4.08 7.75 4.61
CA PRO A 174 2.84 7.06 4.93
C PRO A 174 2.98 6.21 6.19
N ALA A 175 1.87 5.99 6.90
CA ALA A 175 1.80 5.03 8.00
C ALA A 175 1.78 3.58 7.50
N LEU A 176 1.35 3.36 6.25
CA LEU A 176 1.19 2.07 5.60
C LEU A 176 1.70 2.12 4.16
N LEU A 177 2.55 1.17 3.76
CA LEU A 177 2.86 0.87 2.37
C LEU A 177 2.04 -0.34 1.93
N LEU A 178 1.16 -0.15 0.97
CA LEU A 178 0.26 -1.17 0.43
C LEU A 178 0.70 -1.56 -0.97
N CYS A 179 1.17 -2.80 -1.14
CA CYS A 179 1.79 -3.31 -2.35
C CYS A 179 0.91 -4.39 -2.99
N ASP A 180 0.61 -4.22 -4.28
CA ASP A 180 -0.15 -5.17 -5.10
C ASP A 180 0.77 -5.79 -6.14
N GLU A 181 1.13 -7.07 -5.96
CA GLU A 181 2.01 -7.85 -6.83
C GLU A 181 3.28 -7.05 -7.24
N PRO A 182 4.05 -6.52 -6.29
CA PRO A 182 5.08 -5.49 -6.57
C PRO A 182 6.24 -5.98 -7.43
N THR A 183 6.39 -7.28 -7.63
CA THR A 183 7.47 -7.93 -8.40
C THR A 183 6.98 -8.61 -9.68
N GLY A 184 5.67 -8.70 -9.89
CA GLY A 184 5.08 -9.51 -10.95
C GLY A 184 5.44 -9.12 -12.41
N ASN A 185 6.11 -7.97 -12.62
CA ASN A 185 6.61 -7.52 -13.93
C ASN A 185 8.16 -7.42 -13.97
N LEU A 186 8.85 -8.07 -13.03
CA LEU A 186 10.30 -8.02 -12.91
C LEU A 186 10.93 -9.38 -13.25
N ASP A 187 12.17 -9.36 -13.71
CA ASP A 187 13.03 -10.55 -13.74
C ASP A 187 13.53 -10.89 -12.32
N SER A 188 14.17 -12.03 -12.16
CA SER A 188 14.60 -12.54 -10.86
C SER A 188 15.60 -11.61 -10.15
N GLU A 189 16.56 -11.02 -10.86
CA GLU A 189 17.58 -10.14 -10.27
C GLU A 189 16.94 -8.84 -9.75
N ASN A 190 16.04 -8.24 -10.53
CA ASN A 190 15.31 -7.05 -10.13
C ASN A 190 14.28 -7.36 -9.01
N THR A 191 13.71 -8.56 -9.00
CA THR A 191 12.83 -9.04 -7.92
C THR A 191 13.57 -9.04 -6.59
N ASP A 192 14.72 -9.71 -6.50
CA ASP A 192 15.53 -9.78 -5.28
C ASP A 192 15.89 -8.36 -4.78
N SER A 193 16.32 -7.50 -5.68
CA SER A 193 16.67 -6.11 -5.35
C SER A 193 15.49 -5.30 -4.78
N VAL A 194 14.27 -5.54 -5.23
CA VAL A 194 13.05 -4.88 -4.69
C VAL A 194 12.65 -5.50 -3.36
N LEU A 195 12.78 -6.82 -3.20
CA LEU A 195 12.51 -7.49 -1.93
C LEU A 195 13.49 -7.06 -0.83
N ASP A 196 14.77 -6.96 -1.14
CA ASP A 196 15.79 -6.45 -0.20
C ASP A 196 15.49 -4.99 0.22
N LEU A 197 14.94 -4.17 -0.68
CA LEU A 197 14.48 -2.83 -0.32
C LEU A 197 13.29 -2.88 0.64
N PHE A 198 12.32 -3.79 0.46
CA PHE A 198 11.21 -3.95 1.39
C PHE A 198 11.67 -4.43 2.76
N ASP A 199 12.64 -5.35 2.83
CA ASP A 199 13.24 -5.79 4.08
C ASP A 199 13.90 -4.62 4.82
N GLN A 200 14.71 -3.80 4.12
CA GLN A 200 15.32 -2.59 4.69
C GLN A 200 14.28 -1.59 5.20
N LEU A 201 13.19 -1.37 4.46
CA LEU A 201 12.11 -0.47 4.89
C LEU A 201 11.39 -1.01 6.14
N SER A 202 11.17 -2.33 6.20
CA SER A 202 10.57 -3.01 7.35
C SER A 202 11.46 -2.90 8.60
N GLU A 203 12.77 -3.13 8.46
CA GLU A 203 13.76 -2.95 9.53
C GLU A 203 13.81 -1.50 10.05
N GLN A 204 13.52 -0.52 9.19
CA GLN A 204 13.39 0.89 9.56
C GLN A 204 12.04 1.22 10.22
N GLY A 205 11.17 0.23 10.45
CA GLY A 205 9.87 0.40 11.10
C GLY A 205 8.71 0.78 10.17
N MET A 206 8.87 0.66 8.83
CA MET A 206 7.78 0.84 7.90
C MET A 206 6.77 -0.30 8.03
N THR A 207 5.48 0.05 8.12
CA THR A 207 4.41 -0.95 8.08
C THR A 207 4.11 -1.32 6.63
N LEU A 208 4.18 -2.60 6.31
CA LEU A 208 4.06 -3.15 4.96
C LEU A 208 2.90 -4.14 4.87
N VAL A 209 2.08 -4.01 3.83
CA VAL A 209 1.16 -5.06 3.40
C VAL A 209 1.46 -5.39 1.94
N VAL A 210 1.87 -6.63 1.68
CA VAL A 210 2.18 -7.12 0.34
C VAL A 210 1.16 -8.17 -0.06
N ILE A 211 0.39 -7.89 -1.10
CA ILE A 211 -0.55 -8.84 -1.70
C ILE A 211 0.17 -9.51 -2.86
N THR A 212 0.28 -10.84 -2.81
CA THR A 212 0.97 -11.60 -3.85
C THR A 212 0.46 -13.04 -3.94
N HIS A 213 0.75 -13.68 -5.06
CA HIS A 213 0.58 -15.12 -5.24
C HIS A 213 1.94 -15.85 -5.30
N GLU A 214 3.05 -15.10 -5.27
CA GLU A 214 4.41 -15.64 -5.31
C GLU A 214 4.89 -16.04 -3.92
N GLU A 215 5.33 -17.31 -3.77
CA GLU A 215 5.85 -17.87 -2.52
C GLU A 215 7.06 -17.06 -2.03
N LEU A 216 8.06 -16.85 -2.92
CA LEU A 216 9.29 -16.12 -2.63
C LEU A 216 9.04 -14.73 -2.01
N VAL A 217 8.04 -14.02 -2.52
CA VAL A 217 7.65 -12.68 -2.01
C VAL A 217 7.01 -12.79 -0.64
N SER A 218 6.11 -13.77 -0.49
CA SER A 218 5.36 -13.95 0.76
C SER A 218 6.23 -14.45 1.93
N GLU A 219 7.31 -15.17 1.63
CA GLU A 219 8.27 -15.66 2.64
C GLU A 219 9.11 -14.56 3.28
N ARG A 220 9.25 -13.39 2.64
CA ARG A 220 9.96 -12.24 3.23
C ARG A 220 9.16 -11.55 4.36
N ALA A 221 7.84 -11.72 4.41
CA ALA A 221 7.01 -11.11 5.43
C ALA A 221 7.16 -11.79 6.81
N HIS A 222 7.04 -11.02 7.89
CA HIS A 222 7.06 -11.53 9.26
C HIS A 222 5.82 -12.36 9.59
N ARG A 223 4.69 -12.04 8.95
CA ARG A 223 3.39 -12.68 9.14
C ARG A 223 2.72 -12.89 7.79
N ARG A 224 2.06 -14.02 7.66
CA ARG A 224 1.36 -14.40 6.44
C ARG A 224 -0.09 -14.76 6.74
N VAL A 225 -1.01 -14.25 5.94
CA VAL A 225 -2.44 -14.60 5.97
C VAL A 225 -2.89 -15.07 4.60
N ARG A 226 -3.80 -16.01 4.58
CA ARG A 226 -4.42 -16.50 3.35
C ARG A 226 -5.83 -15.97 3.22
N ILE A 227 -6.16 -15.47 2.03
CA ILE A 227 -7.54 -15.18 1.65
C ILE A 227 -8.09 -16.27 0.74
N SER A 228 -9.24 -16.85 1.13
CA SER A 228 -9.98 -17.82 0.32
C SER A 228 -11.47 -17.55 0.46
N ASP A 229 -12.18 -17.50 -0.68
CA ASP A 229 -13.61 -17.21 -0.72
C ASP A 229 -14.07 -16.00 0.12
N GLY A 230 -13.23 -14.96 0.12
CA GLY A 230 -13.46 -13.71 0.84
C GLY A 230 -13.19 -13.75 2.35
N ARG A 231 -12.63 -14.83 2.88
CA ARG A 231 -12.30 -14.99 4.31
C ARG A 231 -10.78 -15.00 4.51
N LEU A 232 -10.30 -14.39 5.60
CA LEU A 232 -8.90 -14.43 6.01
C LEU A 232 -8.67 -15.56 7.02
N THR A 233 -7.55 -16.24 6.87
CA THR A 233 -7.03 -17.22 7.82
C THR A 233 -5.54 -16.99 8.04
N GLU A 234 -5.09 -17.09 9.31
CA GLU A 234 -3.66 -17.05 9.61
C GLU A 234 -2.96 -18.27 9.02
N GLU A 235 -1.82 -18.06 8.39
CA GLU A 235 -0.90 -19.15 8.03
C GLU A 235 0.25 -19.18 9.03
N HIS A 236 0.25 -20.22 9.89
CA HIS A 236 1.40 -20.49 10.76
C HIS A 236 2.51 -21.14 9.93
N ARG A 237 3.71 -20.63 10.06
CA ARG A 237 4.94 -21.27 9.53
C ARG A 237 5.25 -22.54 10.29
#